data_959f0b328d62e5d3d824576a956488ca
#
_entry.id   959f0b328d62e5d3d824576a956488ca
#
_cell.length_a   1.000
_cell.length_b   1.000
_cell.length_c   1.000
_cell.angle_alpha   90.00
_cell.angle_beta   90.00
_cell.angle_gamma   90.00
#
_symmetry.space_group_name_H-M   'P 1'
#
loop_
_entity.id
_entity.type
_entity.pdbx_description
1 polymer ?
#
loop_
_entity_poly.entity_id
_entity_poly.type
_entity_poly.pdbx_seq_one_letter_code
_entity_poly.pdbx_strand_id
1 'polypeptide(L)'
;GNSAHTGYYAVLQAAGELAAKGARAVCVSVRILFPPEAEEEDLKAVTEGIEDACGRMDLQVTSFQGETSCASEQIIVFVTAAGRTDEKNGQDAELTGQSGGEEHKKHKAAGQEIVFCGYAGLEGMLRILDEAEDELGTRFVPDFLRKAKDLKDRLVTPGQILPLFDAGVTAVFQAGSGGVLAALWEMAETLRVGFEADMSEISIRQETVEICEFYRLNPYQMASSGSWLIVTEDAPRTIEVLEKAGARAGRLGVAKAQNARVITSGEEVRYLDRPAPDELELWLAGRKQTDLR
;
A
#
# COMPACT_ATOMS: atom_id res chain seq x y z
N GLY A 1 6.25 -6.54 12.70
CA GLY A 1 5.66 -5.94 13.89
C GLY A 1 4.77 -6.91 14.64
N ASN A 2 4.44 -6.59 15.85
CA ASN A 2 3.58 -7.42 16.71
C ASN A 2 2.12 -6.91 16.71
N SER A 3 1.77 -6.01 15.78
CA SER A 3 0.41 -5.50 15.62
C SER A 3 -0.58 -6.64 15.37
N ALA A 4 -1.70 -6.60 16.04
CA ALA A 4 -2.82 -7.54 15.88
C ALA A 4 -3.29 -7.70 14.42
N HIS A 5 -3.07 -6.67 13.60
CA HIS A 5 -3.48 -6.65 12.20
C HIS A 5 -2.35 -6.98 11.21
N THR A 6 -1.15 -7.41 11.68
CA THR A 6 -0.02 -7.75 10.79
C THR A 6 -0.42 -8.77 9.72
N GLY A 7 -1.22 -9.79 10.09
CA GLY A 7 -1.76 -10.77 9.15
C GLY A 7 -2.69 -10.17 8.10
N TYR A 8 -3.53 -9.22 8.49
CA TYR A 8 -4.43 -8.53 7.58
C TYR A 8 -3.68 -7.79 6.46
N TYR A 9 -2.69 -6.99 6.83
CA TYR A 9 -1.93 -6.20 5.84
C TYR A 9 -1.08 -7.07 4.93
N ALA A 10 -0.52 -8.18 5.44
CA ALA A 10 0.23 -9.12 4.62
C ALA A 10 -0.64 -9.75 3.51
N VAL A 11 -1.89 -10.11 3.82
CA VAL A 11 -2.85 -10.64 2.83
C VAL A 11 -3.28 -9.55 1.86
N LEU A 12 -3.61 -8.33 2.36
CA LEU A 12 -4.01 -7.19 1.54
C LEU A 12 -2.92 -6.85 0.52
N GLN A 13 -1.65 -6.81 0.95
CA GLN A 13 -0.52 -6.51 0.09
C GLN A 13 -0.34 -7.59 -0.99
N ALA A 14 -0.33 -8.89 -0.60
CA ALA A 14 -0.14 -9.98 -1.55
C ALA A 14 -1.26 -10.07 -2.60
N ALA A 15 -2.51 -9.87 -2.19
CA ALA A 15 -3.65 -9.83 -3.12
C ALA A 15 -3.62 -8.56 -4.00
N GLY A 16 -3.13 -7.45 -3.45
CA GLY A 16 -2.95 -6.19 -4.15
C GLY A 16 -1.93 -6.28 -5.28
N GLU A 17 -0.80 -6.96 -5.07
CA GLU A 17 0.21 -7.19 -6.10
C GLU A 17 -0.35 -7.95 -7.32
N LEU A 18 -1.28 -8.89 -7.10
CA LEU A 18 -1.99 -9.56 -8.19
C LEU A 18 -2.97 -8.61 -8.88
N ALA A 19 -3.73 -7.83 -8.13
CA ALA A 19 -4.67 -6.87 -8.69
C ALA A 19 -3.96 -5.79 -9.51
N ALA A 20 -2.77 -5.34 -9.10
CA ALA A 20 -1.94 -4.41 -9.88
C ALA A 20 -1.56 -4.96 -11.27
N LYS A 21 -1.62 -6.28 -11.45
CA LYS A 21 -1.38 -6.99 -12.73
C LYS A 21 -2.67 -7.43 -13.43
N GLY A 22 -3.83 -6.93 -13.00
CA GLY A 22 -5.12 -7.31 -13.54
C GLY A 22 -5.58 -8.73 -13.16
N ALA A 23 -4.93 -9.36 -12.18
CA ALA A 23 -5.26 -10.71 -11.74
C ALA A 23 -6.14 -10.67 -10.47
N ARG A 24 -7.25 -11.41 -10.47
CA ARG A 24 -8.07 -11.63 -9.29
C ARG A 24 -7.43 -12.70 -8.41
N ALA A 25 -7.02 -12.35 -7.21
CA ALA A 25 -6.61 -13.33 -6.21
C ALA A 25 -7.77 -14.29 -5.89
N VAL A 26 -7.47 -15.57 -5.71
CA VAL A 26 -8.44 -16.63 -5.38
C VAL A 26 -8.07 -17.30 -4.07
N CYS A 27 -6.78 -17.49 -3.83
CA CYS A 27 -6.32 -18.16 -2.63
C CYS A 27 -4.97 -17.62 -2.17
N VAL A 28 -4.68 -17.90 -0.89
CA VAL A 28 -3.41 -17.57 -0.24
C VAL A 28 -2.82 -18.78 0.46
N SER A 29 -1.50 -18.84 0.49
CA SER A 29 -0.71 -19.72 1.36
C SER A 29 0.03 -18.85 2.36
N VAL A 30 -0.05 -19.19 3.64
CA VAL A 30 0.49 -18.39 4.74
C VAL A 30 1.53 -19.18 5.52
N ARG A 31 2.67 -18.56 5.78
CA ARG A 31 3.67 -19.03 6.73
C ARG A 31 3.98 -17.92 7.73
N ILE A 32 4.01 -18.27 9.01
CA ILE A 32 4.29 -17.34 10.11
C ILE A 32 5.51 -17.82 10.87
N LEU A 33 6.48 -16.92 11.11
CA LEU A 33 7.56 -17.12 12.04
C LEU A 33 7.27 -16.33 13.31
N PHE A 34 7.24 -17.03 14.45
CA PHE A 34 7.08 -16.43 15.76
C PHE A 34 8.44 -16.36 16.48
N PRO A 35 8.74 -15.27 17.19
CA PRO A 35 9.84 -15.24 18.12
C PRO A 35 9.58 -16.24 19.28
N PRO A 36 10.63 -16.68 19.99
CA PRO A 36 10.47 -17.63 21.11
C PRO A 36 9.57 -17.14 22.24
N GLU A 37 9.48 -15.80 22.40
CA GLU A 37 8.72 -15.11 23.44
C GLU A 37 7.25 -14.87 23.04
N ALA A 38 6.86 -15.24 21.80
CA ALA A 38 5.48 -15.06 21.35
C ALA A 38 4.50 -15.91 22.18
N GLU A 39 3.38 -15.31 22.51
CA GLU A 39 2.31 -15.93 23.29
C GLU A 39 1.19 -16.47 22.37
N GLU A 40 0.30 -17.29 22.93
CA GLU A 40 -0.85 -17.83 22.18
C GLU A 40 -1.79 -16.72 21.69
N GLU A 41 -1.86 -15.63 22.42
CA GLU A 41 -2.64 -14.44 22.04
C GLU A 41 -2.12 -13.78 20.76
N ASP A 42 -0.80 -13.75 20.56
CA ASP A 42 -0.18 -13.23 19.33
C ASP A 42 -0.56 -14.08 18.12
N LEU A 43 -0.50 -15.41 18.26
CA LEU A 43 -0.94 -16.33 17.20
C LEU A 43 -2.40 -16.11 16.84
N LYS A 44 -3.25 -15.98 17.84
CA LYS A 44 -4.68 -15.75 17.67
C LYS A 44 -4.92 -14.43 16.94
N ALA A 45 -4.30 -13.34 17.37
CA ALA A 45 -4.46 -12.01 16.78
C ALA A 45 -4.05 -11.98 15.30
N VAL A 46 -2.89 -12.58 14.96
CA VAL A 46 -2.43 -12.66 13.57
C VAL A 46 -3.36 -13.50 12.72
N THR A 47 -3.85 -14.64 13.26
CA THR A 47 -4.77 -15.54 12.55
C THR A 47 -6.10 -14.85 12.28
N GLU A 48 -6.69 -14.17 13.27
CA GLU A 48 -7.92 -13.38 13.11
C GLU A 48 -7.76 -12.28 12.04
N GLY A 49 -6.59 -11.63 12.00
CA GLY A 49 -6.28 -10.64 10.96
C GLY A 49 -6.25 -11.25 9.55
N ILE A 50 -5.66 -12.45 9.39
CA ILE A 50 -5.64 -13.18 8.13
C ILE A 50 -7.06 -13.59 7.71
N GLU A 51 -7.85 -14.12 8.64
CA GLU A 51 -9.23 -14.54 8.39
C GLU A 51 -10.12 -13.36 8.00
N ASP A 52 -10.01 -12.20 8.68
CA ASP A 52 -10.73 -10.98 8.33
C ASP A 52 -10.36 -10.52 6.90
N ALA A 53 -9.09 -10.49 6.57
CA ALA A 53 -8.64 -10.10 5.24
C ALA A 53 -9.15 -11.07 4.16
N CYS A 54 -9.05 -12.37 4.40
CA CYS A 54 -9.52 -13.39 3.47
C CYS A 54 -11.05 -13.32 3.29
N GLY A 55 -11.80 -13.11 4.37
CA GLY A 55 -13.25 -12.95 4.34
C GLY A 55 -13.68 -11.72 3.54
N ARG A 56 -13.01 -10.57 3.74
CA ARG A 56 -13.31 -9.31 3.02
C ARG A 56 -12.98 -9.38 1.52
N MET A 57 -11.98 -10.17 1.14
CA MET A 57 -11.51 -10.30 -0.23
C MET A 57 -11.96 -11.58 -0.93
N ASP A 58 -12.77 -12.42 -0.29
CA ASP A 58 -13.25 -13.71 -0.80
C ASP A 58 -12.10 -14.65 -1.21
N LEU A 59 -11.11 -14.80 -0.33
CA LEU A 59 -9.92 -15.61 -0.55
C LEU A 59 -9.96 -16.90 0.26
N GLN A 60 -9.51 -18.02 -0.36
CA GLN A 60 -9.34 -19.28 0.33
C GLN A 60 -7.93 -19.42 0.90
N VAL A 61 -7.79 -19.85 2.15
CA VAL A 61 -6.50 -20.24 2.72
C VAL A 61 -6.20 -21.68 2.33
N THR A 62 -5.20 -21.90 1.46
CA THR A 62 -4.81 -23.24 0.97
C THR A 62 -3.77 -23.93 1.83
N SER A 63 -2.96 -23.16 2.54
CA SER A 63 -1.96 -23.64 3.48
C SER A 63 -1.77 -22.61 4.59
N PHE A 64 -1.67 -23.09 5.81
CA PHE A 64 -1.35 -22.29 6.98
C PHE A 64 -0.30 -23.02 7.81
N GLN A 65 0.86 -22.40 8.01
CA GLN A 65 1.97 -22.96 8.77
C GLN A 65 2.51 -21.91 9.73
N GLY A 66 2.62 -22.25 11.00
CA GLY A 66 3.27 -21.45 12.03
C GLY A 66 4.45 -22.22 12.63
N GLU A 67 5.56 -21.55 12.85
CA GLU A 67 6.73 -22.12 13.52
C GLU A 67 7.42 -21.06 14.39
N THR A 68 7.99 -21.51 15.50
CA THR A 68 8.80 -20.64 16.38
C THR A 68 10.26 -20.69 15.94
N SER A 69 10.91 -19.54 15.87
CA SER A 69 12.31 -19.43 15.45
C SER A 69 13.05 -18.38 16.26
N CYS A 70 14.21 -18.73 16.78
CA CYS A 70 15.14 -17.79 17.42
C CYS A 70 15.85 -16.85 16.42
N ALA A 71 15.63 -17.03 15.12
CA ALA A 71 16.14 -16.15 14.09
C ALA A 71 15.28 -14.87 13.91
N SER A 72 14.12 -14.80 14.56
CA SER A 72 13.24 -13.64 14.51
C SER A 72 12.97 -13.09 15.91
N GLU A 73 13.06 -11.78 16.05
CA GLU A 73 12.67 -11.03 17.26
C GLU A 73 11.25 -10.45 17.14
N GLN A 74 10.60 -10.65 16.00
CA GLN A 74 9.26 -10.18 15.72
C GLN A 74 8.48 -11.24 14.96
N ILE A 75 7.15 -11.12 14.99
CA ILE A 75 6.28 -11.94 14.13
C ILE A 75 6.52 -11.53 12.67
N ILE A 76 6.84 -12.50 11.83
CA ILE A 76 6.99 -12.32 10.38
C ILE A 76 5.93 -13.16 9.68
N VAL A 77 5.11 -12.52 8.87
CA VAL A 77 4.05 -13.16 8.10
C VAL A 77 4.44 -13.16 6.62
N PHE A 78 4.57 -14.36 6.04
CA PHE A 78 4.77 -14.55 4.61
C PHE A 78 3.46 -14.98 3.99
N VAL A 79 3.00 -14.24 2.98
CA VAL A 79 1.80 -14.57 2.21
C VAL A 79 2.16 -14.71 0.75
N THR A 80 1.74 -15.82 0.17
CA THR A 80 1.78 -16.04 -1.28
C THR A 80 0.35 -16.10 -1.77
N ALA A 81 -0.05 -15.16 -2.62
CA ALA A 81 -1.35 -15.15 -3.26
C ALA A 81 -1.28 -15.80 -4.65
N ALA A 82 -2.30 -16.58 -4.99
CA ALA A 82 -2.49 -17.11 -6.33
C ALA A 82 -3.87 -16.69 -6.86
N GLY A 83 -3.95 -16.46 -8.17
CA GLY A 83 -5.15 -15.90 -8.75
C GLY A 83 -5.33 -16.25 -10.23
N ARG A 84 -6.31 -15.60 -10.84
CA ARG A 84 -6.66 -15.77 -12.26
C ARG A 84 -6.65 -14.42 -12.96
N THR A 85 -6.14 -14.40 -14.19
CA THR A 85 -6.31 -13.28 -15.12
C THR A 85 -7.42 -13.62 -16.09
N ASP A 86 -8.26 -12.66 -16.43
CA ASP A 86 -9.15 -12.79 -17.58
C ASP A 86 -8.31 -12.68 -18.86
N GLU A 87 -8.63 -13.47 -19.90
CA GLU A 87 -7.84 -13.51 -21.16
C GLU A 87 -7.66 -12.13 -21.80
N LYS A 88 -8.62 -11.22 -21.61
CA LYS A 88 -8.54 -9.84 -22.10
C LYS A 88 -7.50 -8.99 -21.35
N ASN A 89 -7.34 -9.23 -20.05
CA ASN A 89 -6.43 -8.47 -19.19
C ASN A 89 -5.00 -8.99 -19.26
N GLY A 90 -4.79 -10.24 -19.69
CA GLY A 90 -3.47 -10.87 -19.80
C GLY A 90 -2.57 -10.25 -20.87
N GLN A 91 -3.12 -9.63 -21.90
CA GLN A 91 -2.33 -8.98 -22.96
C GLN A 91 -1.75 -7.63 -22.51
N ASP A 92 -2.42 -6.90 -21.64
CA ASP A 92 -1.94 -5.62 -21.10
C ASP A 92 -1.04 -5.79 -19.85
N ALA A 93 -1.06 -6.96 -19.20
CA ALA A 93 -0.11 -7.33 -18.14
C ALA A 93 1.36 -7.40 -18.63
N GLU A 94 1.59 -7.42 -19.94
CA GLU A 94 2.93 -7.31 -20.54
C GLU A 94 3.65 -6.00 -20.20
N LEU A 95 2.93 -4.92 -19.84
CA LEU A 95 3.56 -3.64 -19.49
C LEU A 95 4.21 -3.64 -18.11
N THR A 96 3.65 -4.36 -17.16
CA THR A 96 4.22 -4.56 -15.82
C THR A 96 5.09 -5.81 -15.74
N GLY A 97 5.02 -6.70 -16.77
CA GLY A 97 5.83 -7.88 -16.93
C GLY A 97 7.15 -7.61 -17.70
N GLN A 98 8.06 -8.58 -17.70
CA GLN A 98 9.39 -8.47 -18.33
C GLN A 98 9.41 -8.52 -19.86
N SER A 99 8.26 -8.72 -20.56
CA SER A 99 8.20 -9.05 -21.98
C SER A 99 8.09 -7.87 -22.94
N GLY A 100 7.76 -6.66 -22.50
CA GLY A 100 7.76 -5.48 -23.38
C GLY A 100 9.13 -4.78 -23.39
N GLY A 101 9.69 -4.48 -24.58
CA GLY A 101 10.94 -3.68 -24.68
C GLY A 101 10.83 -2.33 -23.97
N GLU A 102 11.94 -1.86 -23.37
CA GLU A 102 11.98 -0.62 -22.56
C GLU A 102 11.41 0.61 -23.28
N GLU A 103 11.68 0.73 -24.59
CA GLU A 103 11.15 1.83 -25.41
C GLU A 103 9.64 1.77 -25.60
N HIS A 104 9.06 0.58 -25.69
CA HIS A 104 7.61 0.41 -25.86
C HIS A 104 6.86 0.87 -24.59
N LYS A 105 7.35 0.48 -23.41
CA LYS A 105 6.77 0.91 -22.11
C LYS A 105 6.79 2.42 -21.96
N LYS A 106 7.92 3.04 -22.28
CA LYS A 106 8.12 4.49 -22.24
C LYS A 106 7.18 5.21 -23.22
N HIS A 107 7.07 4.70 -24.43
CA HIS A 107 6.24 5.33 -25.48
C HIS A 107 4.75 5.28 -25.13
N LYS A 108 4.30 4.18 -24.53
CA LYS A 108 2.89 4.02 -24.12
C LYS A 108 2.51 4.88 -22.92
N ALA A 109 3.39 5.07 -21.94
CA ALA A 109 3.07 5.77 -20.70
C ALA A 109 3.32 7.30 -20.74
N ALA A 110 4.24 7.76 -21.61
CA ALA A 110 4.60 9.17 -21.66
C ALA A 110 3.43 10.06 -22.14
N GLY A 111 3.11 11.09 -21.39
CA GLY A 111 2.00 12.00 -21.66
C GLY A 111 0.70 11.60 -20.97
N GLN A 112 0.61 10.40 -20.42
CA GLN A 112 -0.57 9.94 -19.70
C GLN A 112 -0.68 10.57 -18.31
N GLU A 113 -1.90 10.58 -17.78
CA GLU A 113 -2.20 11.09 -16.46
C GLU A 113 -1.92 10.07 -15.38
N ILE A 114 -1.55 10.56 -14.20
CA ILE A 114 -1.36 9.75 -13.00
C ILE A 114 -2.50 10.05 -12.04
N VAL A 115 -3.22 9.03 -11.61
CA VAL A 115 -4.28 9.10 -10.61
C VAL A 115 -3.78 8.45 -9.33
N PHE A 116 -3.99 9.11 -8.18
CA PHE A 116 -3.81 8.53 -6.86
C PHE A 116 -5.16 8.08 -6.32
N CYS A 117 -5.21 6.86 -5.76
CA CYS A 117 -6.40 6.27 -5.17
C CYS A 117 -6.09 5.77 -3.76
N GLY A 118 -6.95 6.07 -2.80
CA GLY A 118 -6.78 5.72 -1.39
C GLY A 118 -6.24 6.88 -0.55
N TYR A 119 -5.50 6.56 0.52
CA TYR A 119 -4.98 7.54 1.49
C TYR A 119 -3.54 7.23 1.86
N ALA A 120 -2.64 8.21 1.70
CA ALA A 120 -1.22 8.07 2.04
C ALA A 120 -1.03 7.79 3.54
N GLY A 121 -0.13 6.86 3.86
CA GLY A 121 0.28 6.52 5.22
C GLY A 121 -0.81 5.86 6.08
N LEU A 122 -1.97 5.51 5.51
CA LEU A 122 -3.10 5.00 6.29
C LEU A 122 -2.78 3.65 6.95
N GLU A 123 -2.17 2.70 6.23
CA GLU A 123 -1.73 1.43 6.83
C GLU A 123 -0.77 1.67 7.97
N GLY A 124 0.28 2.48 7.74
CA GLY A 124 1.30 2.75 8.75
C GLY A 124 0.72 3.40 10.00
N MET A 125 -0.20 4.36 9.85
CA MET A 125 -0.90 4.98 10.96
C MET A 125 -1.72 3.96 11.77
N LEU A 126 -2.46 3.09 11.10
CA LEU A 126 -3.25 2.04 11.77
C LEU A 126 -2.35 1.07 12.54
N ARG A 127 -1.21 0.67 11.96
CA ARG A 127 -0.23 -0.19 12.64
C ARG A 127 0.42 0.50 13.84
N ILE A 128 0.73 1.79 13.75
CA ILE A 128 1.21 2.58 14.89
C ILE A 128 0.15 2.64 15.99
N LEU A 129 -1.11 2.83 15.61
CA LEU A 129 -2.23 2.87 16.55
C LEU A 129 -2.40 1.54 17.31
N ASP A 130 -2.24 0.41 16.62
CA ASP A 130 -2.29 -0.91 17.25
C ASP A 130 -1.14 -1.14 18.24
N GLU A 131 0.09 -0.70 17.89
CA GLU A 131 1.30 -0.92 18.71
C GLU A 131 1.43 0.06 19.89
N ALA A 132 0.81 1.23 19.82
CA ALA A 132 1.05 2.34 20.74
C ALA A 132 -0.22 3.04 21.24
N GLU A 133 -1.35 2.32 21.32
CA GLU A 133 -2.63 2.90 21.70
C GLU A 133 -2.58 3.61 23.07
N ASP A 134 -1.95 2.99 24.08
CA ASP A 134 -1.84 3.56 25.43
C ASP A 134 -1.02 4.85 25.42
N GLU A 135 0.09 4.88 24.67
CA GLU A 135 0.91 6.08 24.53
C GLU A 135 0.15 7.20 23.82
N LEU A 136 -0.54 6.88 22.73
CA LEU A 136 -1.39 7.82 22.00
C LEU A 136 -2.56 8.32 22.87
N GLY A 137 -3.09 7.47 23.77
CA GLY A 137 -4.12 7.83 24.75
C GLY A 137 -3.68 8.92 25.74
N THR A 138 -2.37 9.15 25.92
CA THR A 138 -1.86 10.28 26.72
C THR A 138 -2.03 11.63 26.02
N ARG A 139 -2.15 11.64 24.69
CA ARG A 139 -2.20 12.85 23.86
C ARG A 139 -3.56 13.07 23.21
N PHE A 140 -4.22 11.99 22.76
CA PHE A 140 -5.46 12.05 22.00
C PHE A 140 -6.64 11.54 22.83
N VAL A 141 -7.80 12.14 22.62
CA VAL A 141 -9.03 11.71 23.29
C VAL A 141 -9.52 10.36 22.72
N PRO A 142 -10.21 9.53 23.52
CA PRO A 142 -10.66 8.20 23.09
C PRO A 142 -11.53 8.21 21.83
N ASP A 143 -12.34 9.25 21.61
CA ASP A 143 -13.16 9.38 20.40
C ASP A 143 -12.32 9.57 19.13
N PHE A 144 -11.19 10.25 19.22
CA PHE A 144 -10.23 10.40 18.11
C PHE A 144 -9.60 9.06 17.77
N LEU A 145 -9.10 8.32 18.78
CA LEU A 145 -8.47 7.00 18.56
C LEU A 145 -9.47 6.00 17.97
N ARG A 146 -10.71 6.00 18.47
CA ARG A 146 -11.77 5.17 17.90
C ARG A 146 -12.03 5.49 16.42
N LYS A 147 -12.18 6.77 16.07
CA LYS A 147 -12.35 7.20 14.67
C LYS A 147 -11.16 6.83 13.79
N ALA A 148 -9.94 6.92 14.33
CA ALA A 148 -8.73 6.49 13.61
C ALA A 148 -8.76 4.98 13.32
N LYS A 149 -9.17 4.13 14.27
CA LYS A 149 -9.34 2.67 14.06
C LYS A 149 -10.38 2.36 12.98
N ASP A 150 -11.50 3.08 12.97
CA ASP A 150 -12.58 2.90 11.98
C ASP A 150 -12.11 3.18 10.54
N LEU A 151 -10.97 3.87 10.36
CA LEU A 151 -10.40 4.12 9.03
C LEU A 151 -9.86 2.86 8.34
N LYS A 152 -9.73 1.72 9.02
CA LYS A 152 -9.43 0.44 8.39
C LYS A 152 -10.40 0.12 7.24
N ASP A 153 -11.65 0.51 7.36
CA ASP A 153 -12.68 0.32 6.33
C ASP A 153 -12.52 1.25 5.11
N ARG A 154 -11.54 2.17 5.14
CA ARG A 154 -11.18 3.06 4.03
C ARG A 154 -10.01 2.57 3.19
N LEU A 155 -9.37 1.47 3.59
CA LEU A 155 -8.37 0.80 2.77
C LEU A 155 -9.02 0.28 1.48
N VAL A 156 -8.44 0.65 0.34
CA VAL A 156 -8.96 0.21 -0.96
C VAL A 156 -8.54 -1.23 -1.21
N THR A 157 -9.52 -2.10 -1.40
CA THR A 157 -9.29 -3.52 -1.62
C THR A 157 -8.95 -3.83 -3.09
N PRO A 158 -8.27 -4.94 -3.37
CA PRO A 158 -7.99 -5.40 -4.74
C PRO A 158 -9.21 -5.46 -5.64
N GLY A 159 -10.38 -5.85 -5.10
CA GLY A 159 -11.63 -5.94 -5.83
C GLY A 159 -12.13 -4.61 -6.41
N GLN A 160 -11.79 -3.48 -5.75
CA GLN A 160 -12.15 -2.14 -6.22
C GLN A 160 -11.25 -1.66 -7.37
N ILE A 161 -10.07 -2.26 -7.54
CA ILE A 161 -9.08 -1.90 -8.56
C ILE A 161 -9.29 -2.69 -9.88
N LEU A 162 -9.72 -3.94 -9.80
CA LEU A 162 -9.87 -4.81 -10.97
C LEU A 162 -10.72 -4.23 -12.10
N PRO A 163 -11.85 -3.49 -11.84
CA PRO A 163 -12.65 -2.89 -12.92
C PRO A 163 -11.90 -1.87 -13.78
N LEU A 164 -10.75 -1.35 -13.33
CA LEU A 164 -9.94 -0.40 -14.09
C LEU A 164 -9.36 -1.03 -15.38
N PHE A 165 -9.06 -2.33 -15.37
CA PHE A 165 -8.52 -3.02 -16.53
C PHE A 165 -9.53 -3.10 -17.68
N ASP A 166 -10.83 -3.20 -17.37
CA ASP A 166 -11.90 -3.08 -18.36
C ASP A 166 -12.05 -1.64 -18.89
N ALA A 167 -11.64 -0.65 -18.09
CA ALA A 167 -11.63 0.76 -18.48
C ALA A 167 -10.42 1.17 -19.32
N GLY A 168 -9.44 0.28 -19.50
CA GLY A 168 -8.29 0.49 -20.37
C GLY A 168 -7.15 1.30 -19.75
N VAL A 169 -6.90 1.14 -18.44
CA VAL A 169 -5.74 1.77 -17.79
C VAL A 169 -4.43 1.16 -18.30
N THR A 170 -3.37 1.97 -18.33
CA THR A 170 -2.07 1.53 -18.84
C THR A 170 -1.28 0.73 -17.81
N ALA A 171 -1.26 1.19 -16.56
CA ALA A 171 -0.55 0.51 -15.48
C ALA A 171 -1.15 0.86 -14.12
N VAL A 172 -1.02 -0.07 -13.17
CA VAL A 172 -1.44 0.08 -11.78
C VAL A 172 -0.30 -0.32 -10.87
N PHE A 173 -0.03 0.46 -9.82
CA PHE A 173 0.99 0.20 -8.80
C PHE A 173 0.37 0.34 -7.42
N GLN A 174 0.61 -0.61 -6.54
CA GLN A 174 0.23 -0.51 -5.14
C GLN A 174 1.25 0.34 -4.37
N ALA A 175 0.78 1.25 -3.54
CA ALA A 175 1.63 2.01 -2.65
C ALA A 175 1.82 1.21 -1.34
N GLY A 176 2.76 0.27 -1.33
CA GLY A 176 3.09 -0.56 -0.17
C GLY A 176 4.12 0.08 0.76
N SER A 177 5.17 -0.70 1.09
CA SER A 177 6.30 -0.20 1.89
C SER A 177 7.00 0.98 1.23
N GLY A 178 7.43 1.96 2.02
CA GLY A 178 7.99 3.23 1.56
C GLY A 178 6.96 4.22 1.03
N GLY A 179 5.67 3.85 1.09
CA GLY A 179 4.53 4.72 0.81
C GLY A 179 4.44 5.22 -0.63
N VAL A 180 3.75 6.35 -0.78
CA VAL A 180 3.43 6.92 -2.10
C VAL A 180 4.69 7.38 -2.84
N LEU A 181 5.71 7.89 -2.13
CA LEU A 181 6.94 8.34 -2.78
C LEU A 181 7.74 7.18 -3.35
N ALA A 182 7.78 6.03 -2.66
CA ALA A 182 8.40 4.83 -3.19
C ALA A 182 7.62 4.28 -4.40
N ALA A 183 6.30 4.28 -4.34
CA ALA A 183 5.46 3.85 -5.47
C ALA A 183 5.62 4.74 -6.71
N LEU A 184 5.72 6.08 -6.55
CA LEU A 184 6.03 7.00 -7.64
C LEU A 184 7.40 6.72 -8.27
N TRP A 185 8.38 6.40 -7.42
CA TRP A 185 9.71 6.03 -7.90
C TRP A 185 9.66 4.72 -8.69
N GLU A 186 9.01 3.68 -8.15
CA GLU A 186 8.88 2.37 -8.79
C GLU A 186 8.13 2.47 -10.12
N MET A 187 7.03 3.22 -10.17
CA MET A 187 6.29 3.51 -11.38
C MET A 187 7.20 4.12 -12.45
N ALA A 188 7.98 5.14 -12.10
CA ALA A 188 8.89 5.81 -13.02
C ALA A 188 9.99 4.87 -13.53
N GLU A 189 10.57 4.03 -12.66
CA GLU A 189 11.57 3.02 -13.05
C GLU A 189 10.96 1.95 -13.97
N THR A 190 9.79 1.41 -13.60
CA THR A 190 9.13 0.32 -14.34
C THR A 190 8.71 0.77 -15.73
N LEU A 191 8.13 1.97 -15.84
CA LEU A 191 7.63 2.52 -17.12
C LEU A 191 8.70 3.30 -17.90
N ARG A 192 9.88 3.50 -17.33
CA ARG A 192 10.99 4.29 -17.92
C ARG A 192 10.56 5.71 -18.30
N VAL A 193 9.82 6.35 -17.42
CA VAL A 193 9.32 7.73 -17.58
C VAL A 193 9.76 8.59 -16.39
N GLY A 194 9.73 9.91 -16.56
CA GLY A 194 9.65 10.84 -15.45
C GLY A 194 8.21 11.23 -15.18
N PHE A 195 8.00 12.19 -14.31
CA PHE A 195 6.67 12.71 -14.00
C PHE A 195 6.71 14.11 -13.40
N GLU A 196 5.59 14.76 -13.45
CA GLU A 196 5.25 15.94 -12.64
C GLU A 196 4.01 15.60 -11.81
N ALA A 197 4.14 15.64 -10.48
CA ALA A 197 3.08 15.29 -9.52
C ALA A 197 2.91 16.39 -8.48
N ASP A 198 1.66 16.76 -8.20
CA ASP A 198 1.31 17.73 -7.17
C ASP A 198 0.99 17.01 -5.86
N MET A 199 1.81 17.22 -4.83
CA MET A 199 1.65 16.61 -3.52
C MET A 199 0.36 17.00 -2.82
N SER A 200 -0.23 18.15 -3.15
CA SER A 200 -1.51 18.61 -2.58
C SER A 200 -2.70 17.75 -3.02
N GLU A 201 -2.54 17.01 -4.12
CA GLU A 201 -3.56 16.10 -4.66
C GLU A 201 -3.54 14.71 -4.02
N ILE A 202 -2.51 14.41 -3.21
CA ILE A 202 -2.45 13.16 -2.46
C ILE A 202 -3.40 13.23 -1.27
N SER A 203 -4.45 12.42 -1.32
CA SER A 203 -5.40 12.32 -0.21
C SER A 203 -4.71 11.74 1.02
N ILE A 204 -4.85 12.42 2.16
CA ILE A 204 -4.37 11.98 3.46
C ILE A 204 -5.45 12.25 4.51
N ARG A 205 -5.56 11.39 5.51
CA ARG A 205 -6.52 11.56 6.60
C ARG A 205 -5.93 12.45 7.70
N GLN A 206 -6.78 13.27 8.32
CA GLN A 206 -6.37 14.13 9.42
C GLN A 206 -5.77 13.30 10.56
N GLU A 207 -6.37 12.15 10.86
CA GLU A 207 -5.90 11.23 11.89
C GLU A 207 -4.47 10.72 11.59
N THR A 208 -4.17 10.48 10.31
CA THR A 208 -2.82 10.09 9.86
C THR A 208 -1.83 11.25 10.10
N VAL A 209 -2.21 12.46 9.72
CA VAL A 209 -1.36 13.65 9.91
C VAL A 209 -1.04 13.86 11.40
N GLU A 210 -2.05 13.87 12.26
CA GLU A 210 -1.90 14.11 13.70
C GLU A 210 -0.99 13.07 14.39
N ILE A 211 -1.18 11.77 14.06
CA ILE A 211 -0.36 10.69 14.63
C ILE A 211 1.07 10.76 14.09
N CYS A 212 1.24 11.03 12.79
CA CYS A 212 2.57 11.20 12.20
C CYS A 212 3.31 12.41 12.78
N GLU A 213 2.63 13.54 13.00
CA GLU A 213 3.23 14.71 13.65
C GLU A 213 3.68 14.41 15.09
N PHE A 214 2.89 13.66 15.85
CA PHE A 214 3.24 13.26 17.20
C PHE A 214 4.57 12.49 17.25
N TYR A 215 4.80 11.59 16.30
CA TYR A 215 6.02 10.80 16.20
C TYR A 215 7.08 11.40 15.27
N ARG A 216 6.81 12.54 14.62
CA ARG A 216 7.68 13.20 13.62
C ARG A 216 8.00 12.31 12.42
N LEU A 217 7.00 11.60 11.90
CA LEU A 217 7.08 10.71 10.75
C LEU A 217 6.58 11.42 9.48
N ASN A 218 7.09 11.01 8.33
CA ASN A 218 6.60 11.47 7.04
C ASN A 218 5.54 10.49 6.49
N PRO A 219 4.25 10.84 6.46
CA PRO A 219 3.20 9.93 6.02
C PRO A 219 3.29 9.54 4.55
N TYR A 220 3.97 10.32 3.71
CA TYR A 220 4.18 10.00 2.30
C TYR A 220 5.26 8.94 2.07
N GLN A 221 6.11 8.67 3.06
CA GLN A 221 7.15 7.65 3.07
C GLN A 221 6.81 6.45 3.98
N MET A 222 5.57 6.34 4.42
CA MET A 222 5.09 5.33 5.35
C MET A 222 4.18 4.33 4.65
N ALA A 223 4.23 3.06 5.06
CA ALA A 223 3.43 1.95 4.53
C ALA A 223 1.99 2.37 4.20
N SER A 224 1.55 2.12 2.98
CA SER A 224 0.30 2.64 2.41
C SER A 224 -0.46 1.57 1.61
N SER A 225 -0.37 0.27 1.98
CA SER A 225 -1.19 -0.79 1.33
C SER A 225 -2.67 -0.41 1.38
N GLY A 226 -3.38 -0.66 0.29
CA GLY A 226 -4.73 -0.12 0.09
C GLY A 226 -4.74 1.30 -0.47
N SER A 227 -3.60 1.77 -0.99
CA SER A 227 -3.50 2.96 -1.83
C SER A 227 -2.78 2.63 -3.13
N TRP A 228 -3.06 3.37 -4.20
CA TRP A 228 -2.68 2.98 -5.54
C TRP A 228 -2.30 4.16 -6.42
N LEU A 229 -1.35 3.94 -7.33
CA LEU A 229 -1.06 4.82 -8.46
C LEU A 229 -1.55 4.16 -9.74
N ILE A 230 -2.29 4.90 -10.55
CA ILE A 230 -2.85 4.43 -11.81
C ILE A 230 -2.37 5.34 -12.93
N VAL A 231 -1.80 4.78 -13.98
CA VAL A 231 -1.42 5.51 -15.20
C VAL A 231 -2.46 5.25 -16.27
N THR A 232 -3.04 6.31 -16.80
CA THR A 232 -4.21 6.24 -17.68
C THR A 232 -4.21 7.37 -18.72
N GLU A 233 -4.87 7.14 -19.85
CA GLU A 233 -5.15 8.16 -20.87
C GLU A 233 -6.37 9.04 -20.50
N ASP A 234 -7.24 8.55 -19.62
CA ASP A 234 -8.50 9.21 -19.22
C ASP A 234 -8.66 9.18 -17.71
N ALA A 235 -8.07 10.17 -17.02
CA ALA A 235 -8.17 10.29 -15.58
C ALA A 235 -9.62 10.51 -15.09
N PRO A 236 -10.47 11.35 -15.73
CA PRO A 236 -11.86 11.51 -15.33
C PRO A 236 -12.64 10.20 -15.31
N ARG A 237 -12.50 9.37 -16.36
CA ARG A 237 -13.14 8.05 -16.42
C ARG A 237 -12.59 7.09 -15.38
N THR A 238 -11.29 7.09 -15.18
CA THR A 238 -10.61 6.26 -14.17
C THR A 238 -11.11 6.60 -12.76
N ILE A 239 -11.19 7.90 -12.43
CA ILE A 239 -11.71 8.39 -11.15
C ILE A 239 -13.18 7.99 -10.98
N GLU A 240 -14.02 8.15 -12.00
CA GLU A 240 -15.43 7.76 -11.95
C GLU A 240 -15.61 6.25 -11.64
N VAL A 241 -14.78 5.38 -12.24
CA VAL A 241 -14.82 3.93 -11.98
C VAL A 241 -14.46 3.63 -10.53
N LEU A 242 -13.41 4.26 -10.01
CA LEU A 242 -12.97 4.10 -8.62
C LEU A 242 -14.00 4.62 -7.62
N GLU A 243 -14.59 5.79 -7.86
CA GLU A 243 -15.61 6.36 -6.99
C GLU A 243 -16.89 5.51 -6.97
N LYS A 244 -17.30 4.94 -8.11
CA LYS A 244 -18.40 3.97 -8.17
C LYS A 244 -18.11 2.70 -7.38
N ALA A 245 -16.84 2.31 -7.30
CA ALA A 245 -16.39 1.21 -6.46
C ALA A 245 -16.21 1.60 -4.97
N GLY A 246 -16.52 2.85 -4.61
CA GLY A 246 -16.42 3.37 -3.24
C GLY A 246 -15.01 3.79 -2.81
N ALA A 247 -14.06 3.90 -3.73
CA ALA A 247 -12.69 4.34 -3.45
C ALA A 247 -12.53 5.85 -3.67
N ARG A 248 -11.74 6.52 -2.83
CA ARG A 248 -11.35 7.92 -3.04
C ARG A 248 -10.23 7.98 -4.08
N ALA A 249 -10.41 8.79 -5.12
CA ALA A 249 -9.38 9.00 -6.13
C ALA A 249 -9.29 10.47 -6.55
N GLY A 250 -8.11 10.84 -7.07
CA GLY A 250 -7.85 12.19 -7.60
C GLY A 250 -6.70 12.17 -8.61
N ARG A 251 -6.70 13.14 -9.51
CA ARG A 251 -5.62 13.32 -10.49
C ARG A 251 -4.39 13.88 -9.77
N LEU A 252 -3.31 13.11 -9.78
CA LEU A 252 -2.06 13.47 -9.10
C LEU A 252 -1.09 14.24 -10.00
N GLY A 253 -1.01 13.89 -11.28
CA GLY A 253 0.00 14.47 -12.16
C GLY A 253 0.01 13.87 -13.55
N VAL A 254 1.17 13.94 -14.22
CA VAL A 254 1.37 13.50 -15.60
C VAL A 254 2.73 12.80 -15.74
N ALA A 255 2.75 11.65 -16.41
CA ALA A 255 3.98 10.98 -16.81
C ALA A 255 4.66 11.71 -17.98
N LYS A 256 5.98 11.83 -17.94
CA LYS A 256 6.78 12.60 -18.90
C LYS A 256 7.78 11.69 -19.62
N ALA A 257 8.05 12.01 -20.88
CA ALA A 257 9.08 11.30 -21.67
C ALA A 257 10.50 11.53 -21.14
N GLN A 258 10.77 12.68 -20.49
CA GLN A 258 12.00 12.97 -19.80
C GLN A 258 12.07 12.18 -18.48
N ASN A 259 13.29 11.83 -18.03
CA ASN A 259 13.46 11.04 -16.79
C ASN A 259 13.35 11.88 -15.49
N ALA A 260 13.05 13.18 -15.58
CA ALA A 260 12.89 14.04 -14.41
C ALA A 260 11.67 13.63 -13.59
N ARG A 261 11.85 13.47 -12.29
CA ARG A 261 10.81 13.10 -11.31
C ARG A 261 10.53 14.31 -10.45
N VAL A 262 9.59 15.12 -10.89
CA VAL A 262 9.29 16.41 -10.27
C VAL A 262 8.07 16.29 -9.37
N ILE A 263 8.20 16.77 -8.14
CA ILE A 263 7.09 16.93 -7.21
C ILE A 263 6.92 18.41 -6.87
N THR A 264 5.68 18.84 -6.78
CA THR A 264 5.29 20.22 -6.43
C THR A 264 4.47 20.24 -5.16
N SER A 265 4.59 21.29 -4.38
CA SER A 265 3.76 21.56 -3.20
C SER A 265 3.56 23.07 -3.10
N GLY A 266 2.43 23.56 -3.59
CA GLY A 266 2.20 24.99 -3.80
C GLY A 266 3.23 25.56 -4.79
N GLU A 267 4.02 26.53 -4.34
CA GLU A 267 5.09 27.17 -5.16
C GLU A 267 6.42 26.41 -5.12
N GLU A 268 6.58 25.46 -4.22
CA GLU A 268 7.80 24.68 -4.10
C GLU A 268 7.86 23.61 -5.18
N VAL A 269 9.02 23.54 -5.89
CA VAL A 269 9.31 22.54 -6.91
C VAL A 269 10.62 21.85 -6.53
N ARG A 270 10.59 20.52 -6.45
CA ARG A 270 11.77 19.71 -6.14
C ARG A 270 11.79 18.41 -6.93
N TYR A 271 12.95 17.78 -7.01
CA TYR A 271 13.07 16.44 -7.57
C TYR A 271 12.83 15.40 -6.49
N LEU A 272 12.17 14.31 -6.87
CA LEU A 272 12.03 13.16 -6.00
C LEU A 272 13.37 12.41 -5.92
N ASP A 273 13.90 12.30 -4.71
CA ASP A 273 15.08 11.51 -4.41
C ASP A 273 14.75 10.01 -4.36
N ARG A 274 15.80 9.18 -4.33
CA ARG A 274 15.62 7.74 -4.10
C ARG A 274 14.84 7.50 -2.82
N PRO A 275 13.94 6.48 -2.80
CA PRO A 275 13.17 6.17 -1.61
C PRO A 275 14.06 5.95 -0.40
N ALA A 276 13.72 6.62 0.70
CA ALA A 276 14.28 6.35 2.01
C ALA A 276 13.68 5.06 2.58
N PRO A 277 14.25 4.50 3.65
CA PRO A 277 13.58 3.43 4.41
C PRO A 277 12.19 3.86 4.86
N ASP A 278 11.27 2.88 4.96
CA ASP A 278 9.90 3.12 5.41
C ASP A 278 9.88 3.72 6.82
N GLU A 279 9.12 4.80 7.00
CA GLU A 279 9.00 5.51 8.29
C GLU A 279 8.40 4.63 9.39
N LEU A 280 7.48 3.72 9.06
CA LEU A 280 6.95 2.75 10.00
C LEU A 280 8.04 1.78 10.49
N GLU A 281 8.88 1.27 9.58
CA GLU A 281 9.96 0.37 9.95
C GLU A 281 11.03 1.08 10.81
N LEU A 282 11.33 2.34 10.51
CA LEU A 282 12.22 3.15 11.34
C LEU A 282 11.64 3.38 12.73
N TRP A 283 10.34 3.68 12.83
CA TRP A 283 9.65 3.86 14.08
C TRP A 283 9.63 2.58 14.93
N LEU A 284 9.28 1.42 14.32
CA LEU A 284 9.32 0.12 14.98
C LEU A 284 10.71 -0.25 15.49
N ALA A 285 11.77 0.01 14.70
CA ALA A 285 13.15 -0.23 15.10
C ALA A 285 13.58 0.67 16.28
N GLY A 286 13.13 1.94 16.29
CA GLY A 286 13.42 2.89 17.36
C GLY A 286 12.81 2.51 18.70
N ARG A 287 11.59 1.97 18.72
CA ARG A 287 10.90 1.51 19.96
C ARG A 287 11.66 0.39 20.63
N LYS A 288 12.15 -0.60 19.90
CA LYS A 288 12.94 -1.71 20.44
C LYS A 288 14.19 -1.27 21.19
N GLN A 289 14.87 -0.23 20.72
CA GLN A 289 16.05 0.31 21.40
C GLN A 289 15.71 0.97 22.73
N THR A 290 14.49 1.44 22.91
CA THR A 290 14.01 2.07 24.14
C THR A 290 13.62 1.02 25.18
N ASP A 291 13.01 -0.08 24.77
CA ASP A 291 12.57 -1.19 25.65
C ASP A 291 13.76 -2.03 26.19
N LEU A 292 14.93 -1.94 25.55
CA LEU A 292 16.16 -2.61 25.97
C LEU A 292 17.02 -1.79 26.96
N ARG A 293 16.58 -0.58 27.34
CA ARG A 293 17.29 0.30 28.30
C ARG A 293 16.54 0.44 29.61
#